data_0dbc1a37d490563275520d4e6f4a7c64
#
_entry.id   0dbc1a37d490563275520d4e6f4a7c64
#
_cell.length_a   1.000
_cell.length_b   1.000
_cell.length_c   1.000
_cell.angle_alpha   90.00
_cell.angle_beta   90.00
_cell.angle_gamma   90.00
#
_symmetry.space_group_name_H-M   'P 1'
#
loop_
_entity.id
_entity.type
_entity.pdbx_description
1 polymer ?
#
loop_
_entity_poly.entity_id
_entity_poly.type
_entity_poly.pdbx_seq_one_letter_code
_entity_poly.pdbx_strand_id
1 'polypeptide(L)'
;MKPEAFEAHCLGLTGATFVVQWGGTHVFKVGGKIFALAGGVVDRRDGGYMFKASDMAFELLVEAGLARPAPYLARAKWVQLLDNDALPDSELAAYLNQAHALVAAKLTRAMRRTLGLG
;
A
#
# COMPACT_ATOMS: atom_id res chain seq x y z
N MET A 1 -13.22 -0.85 -0.49
CA MET A 1 -12.89 0.46 -1.11
C MET A 1 -12.82 0.30 -2.62
N LYS A 2 -13.44 1.20 -3.33
CA LYS A 2 -13.41 1.18 -4.80
C LYS A 2 -12.04 1.62 -5.32
N PRO A 3 -11.62 1.16 -6.52
CA PRO A 3 -10.32 1.52 -7.07
C PRO A 3 -10.06 3.02 -7.17
N GLU A 4 -11.06 3.81 -7.55
CA GLU A 4 -10.92 5.26 -7.67
C GLU A 4 -10.66 5.91 -6.32
N ALA A 5 -11.32 5.41 -5.26
CA ALA A 5 -11.13 5.90 -3.90
C ALA A 5 -9.75 5.50 -3.35
N PHE A 6 -9.30 4.29 -3.67
CA PHE A 6 -7.97 3.83 -3.29
C PHE A 6 -6.88 4.71 -3.91
N GLU A 7 -7.00 4.97 -5.21
CA GLU A 7 -6.07 5.82 -5.93
C GLU A 7 -6.06 7.24 -5.38
N ALA A 8 -7.25 7.83 -5.19
CA ALA A 8 -7.35 9.19 -4.66
C ALA A 8 -6.73 9.30 -3.27
N HIS A 9 -6.97 8.30 -2.41
CA HIS A 9 -6.39 8.31 -1.07
C HIS A 9 -4.86 8.24 -1.11
N CYS A 10 -4.30 7.31 -1.90
CA CYS A 10 -2.85 7.16 -1.99
C CYS A 10 -2.18 8.41 -2.57
N LEU A 11 -2.76 8.97 -3.63
CA LEU A 11 -2.21 10.19 -4.25
C LEU A 11 -2.34 11.42 -3.36
N GLY A 12 -3.29 11.42 -2.43
CA GLY A 12 -3.45 12.51 -1.48
C GLY A 12 -2.42 12.53 -0.36
N LEU A 13 -1.62 11.48 -0.23
CA LEU A 13 -0.58 11.42 0.80
C LEU A 13 0.63 12.25 0.39
N THR A 14 1.28 12.88 1.37
CA THR A 14 2.37 13.82 1.11
C THR A 14 3.50 13.19 0.30
N GLY A 15 3.85 13.83 -0.81
CA GLY A 15 4.95 13.39 -1.68
C GLY A 15 4.65 12.13 -2.49
N ALA A 16 3.40 11.66 -2.50
CA ALA A 16 3.04 10.46 -3.24
C ALA A 16 3.00 10.72 -4.75
N THR A 17 3.52 9.75 -5.48
CA THR A 17 3.48 9.74 -6.95
C THR A 17 2.90 8.41 -7.42
N PHE A 18 2.60 8.31 -8.70
CA PHE A 18 1.89 7.17 -9.25
C PHE A 18 2.39 6.89 -10.66
N VAL A 19 2.50 5.61 -10.98
CA VAL A 19 2.84 5.15 -12.32
C VAL A 19 2.12 3.83 -12.59
N VAL A 20 1.76 3.57 -13.85
CA VAL A 20 1.21 2.28 -14.26
C VAL A 20 2.36 1.44 -14.82
N GLN A 21 2.56 0.24 -14.26
CA GLN A 21 3.63 -0.68 -14.65
C GLN A 21 3.08 -2.11 -14.70
N TRP A 22 3.89 -3.03 -15.17
CA TRP A 22 3.63 -4.48 -15.11
C TRP A 22 2.22 -4.87 -15.55
N GLY A 23 1.86 -4.49 -16.78
CA GLY A 23 0.57 -4.93 -17.34
C GLY A 23 -0.65 -4.28 -16.71
N GLY A 24 -0.53 -3.04 -16.29
CA GLY A 24 -1.67 -2.27 -15.77
C GLY A 24 -1.72 -2.15 -14.26
N THR A 25 -0.65 -2.55 -13.54
CA THR A 25 -0.57 -2.37 -12.10
C THR A 25 -0.38 -0.89 -11.78
N HIS A 26 -1.23 -0.36 -10.91
CA HIS A 26 -1.10 1.00 -10.40
C HIS A 26 -0.12 0.98 -9.23
N VAL A 27 0.98 1.69 -9.36
CA VAL A 27 2.09 1.68 -8.41
C VAL A 27 2.19 3.04 -7.74
N PHE A 28 2.04 3.07 -6.42
CA PHE A 28 2.09 4.31 -5.63
C PHE A 28 3.41 4.36 -4.87
N LYS A 29 4.13 5.47 -5.03
CA LYS A 29 5.48 5.65 -4.49
C LYS A 29 5.59 6.91 -3.65
N VAL A 30 6.54 6.90 -2.74
CA VAL A 30 7.01 8.10 -2.03
C VAL A 30 8.53 8.09 -2.07
N GLY A 31 9.14 9.17 -2.56
CA GLY A 31 10.58 9.23 -2.71
C GLY A 31 11.17 8.14 -3.59
N GLY A 32 10.42 7.69 -4.61
CA GLY A 32 10.83 6.63 -5.50
C GLY A 32 10.65 5.20 -4.95
N LYS A 33 10.15 5.06 -3.71
CA LYS A 33 9.93 3.74 -3.09
C LYS A 33 8.44 3.42 -3.07
N ILE A 34 8.09 2.18 -3.44
CA ILE A 34 6.70 1.74 -3.52
C ILE A 34 6.13 1.54 -2.12
N PHE A 35 4.90 2.03 -1.86
CA PHE A 35 4.19 1.78 -0.60
C PHE A 35 2.85 1.08 -0.79
N ALA A 36 2.25 1.14 -1.98
CA ALA A 36 0.98 0.48 -2.28
C ALA A 36 0.87 0.12 -3.75
N LEU A 37 0.10 -0.90 -4.05
CA LEU A 37 -0.15 -1.40 -5.41
C LEU A 37 -1.63 -1.70 -5.57
N ALA A 38 -2.15 -1.52 -6.79
CA ALA A 38 -3.54 -1.87 -7.12
C ALA A 38 -3.66 -2.39 -8.55
N GLY A 39 -4.39 -3.48 -8.73
CA GLY A 39 -4.74 -4.03 -10.04
C GLY A 39 -3.58 -4.70 -10.78
N GLY A 40 -3.72 -4.83 -12.10
CA GLY A 40 -2.69 -5.37 -12.97
C GLY A 40 -2.40 -6.84 -12.77
N VAL A 41 -1.16 -7.15 -12.41
CA VAL A 41 -0.72 -8.54 -12.21
C VAL A 41 -1.22 -9.15 -10.88
N VAL A 42 -1.82 -8.35 -10.02
CA VAL A 42 -2.43 -8.85 -8.79
C VAL A 42 -3.70 -9.61 -9.17
N ASP A 43 -3.86 -10.82 -8.64
CA ASP A 43 -5.03 -11.62 -8.94
C ASP A 43 -6.29 -10.96 -8.38
N ARG A 44 -7.15 -10.51 -9.28
CA ARG A 44 -8.36 -9.77 -8.91
C ARG A 44 -9.38 -10.61 -8.15
N ARG A 45 -9.29 -11.95 -8.24
CA ARG A 45 -10.16 -12.84 -7.48
C ARG A 45 -9.85 -12.79 -5.99
N ASP A 46 -8.62 -12.42 -5.66
CA ASP A 46 -8.14 -12.32 -4.29
C ASP A 46 -7.97 -10.86 -3.87
N GLY A 47 -8.78 -9.96 -4.45
CA GLY A 47 -8.61 -8.54 -4.22
C GLY A 47 -7.48 -7.96 -5.07
N GLY A 48 -7.45 -6.64 -5.23
CA GLY A 48 -6.47 -5.97 -6.08
C GLY A 48 -5.50 -5.09 -5.31
N TYR A 49 -5.55 -5.05 -4.00
CA TYR A 49 -4.81 -4.10 -3.18
C TYR A 49 -3.71 -4.78 -2.40
N MET A 50 -2.50 -4.26 -2.53
CA MET A 50 -1.35 -4.65 -1.74
C MET A 50 -0.74 -3.42 -1.10
N PHE A 51 -0.21 -3.54 0.11
CA PHE A 51 0.47 -2.43 0.78
C PHE A 51 1.49 -2.93 1.80
N LYS A 52 2.44 -2.07 2.10
CA LYS A 52 3.44 -2.32 3.15
C LYS A 52 2.75 -2.25 4.51
N ALA A 53 2.97 -3.25 5.35
CA ALA A 53 2.40 -3.29 6.70
C ALA A 53 3.50 -3.30 7.76
N SER A 54 3.14 -2.90 8.99
CA SER A 54 3.99 -3.16 10.15
C SER A 54 3.96 -4.65 10.48
N ASP A 55 4.90 -5.13 11.28
CA ASP A 55 4.92 -6.53 11.70
C ASP A 55 3.61 -6.92 12.38
N MET A 56 3.11 -6.05 13.26
CA MET A 56 1.85 -6.29 13.97
C MET A 56 0.65 -6.31 13.03
N ALA A 57 0.55 -5.35 12.12
CA ALA A 57 -0.55 -5.29 11.16
C ALA A 57 -0.54 -6.51 10.22
N PHE A 58 0.65 -6.93 9.78
CA PHE A 58 0.81 -8.12 8.95
C PHE A 58 0.21 -9.33 9.66
N GLU A 59 0.60 -9.58 10.90
CA GLU A 59 0.11 -10.71 11.67
C GLU A 59 -1.40 -10.64 11.90
N LEU A 60 -1.90 -9.48 12.32
CA LEU A 60 -3.33 -9.29 12.58
C LEU A 60 -4.18 -9.55 11.36
N LEU A 61 -3.82 -8.97 10.23
CA LEU A 61 -4.60 -9.09 9.00
C LEU A 61 -4.59 -10.51 8.44
N VAL A 62 -3.44 -11.16 8.50
CA VAL A 62 -3.31 -12.54 8.00
C VAL A 62 -4.07 -13.51 8.91
N GLU A 63 -3.89 -13.40 10.23
CA GLU A 63 -4.58 -14.28 11.18
C GLU A 63 -6.10 -14.09 11.16
N ALA A 64 -6.56 -12.86 10.94
CA ALA A 64 -7.99 -12.57 10.85
C ALA A 64 -8.62 -13.05 9.53
N GLY A 65 -7.81 -13.53 8.58
CA GLY A 65 -8.32 -13.99 7.30
C GLY A 65 -8.75 -12.86 6.36
N LEU A 66 -8.26 -11.65 6.59
CA LEU A 66 -8.61 -10.47 5.79
C LEU A 66 -7.58 -10.22 4.68
N ALA A 67 -6.38 -10.74 4.84
CA ALA A 67 -5.29 -10.57 3.90
C ALA A 67 -4.42 -11.81 3.88
N ARG A 68 -3.57 -11.92 2.88
CA ARG A 68 -2.54 -12.95 2.80
C ARG A 68 -1.18 -12.28 2.62
N PRO A 69 -0.07 -12.98 2.92
CA PRO A 69 1.25 -12.46 2.58
C PRO A 69 1.30 -12.17 1.08
N ALA A 70 1.76 -10.99 0.70
CA ALA A 70 1.80 -10.61 -0.71
C ALA A 70 2.82 -11.48 -1.46
N PRO A 71 2.49 -11.99 -2.66
CA PRO A 71 3.42 -12.78 -3.45
C PRO A 71 4.73 -12.01 -3.68
N TYR A 72 5.86 -12.68 -3.46
CA TYR A 72 7.23 -12.14 -3.64
C TYR A 72 7.61 -11.03 -2.67
N LEU A 73 6.67 -10.47 -1.91
CA LEU A 73 6.90 -9.31 -1.03
C LEU A 73 6.63 -9.62 0.45
N ALA A 74 6.40 -10.88 0.79
CA ALA A 74 6.06 -11.29 2.16
C ALA A 74 7.18 -10.98 3.17
N ARG A 75 8.47 -11.10 2.76
CA ARG A 75 9.61 -10.81 3.64
C ARG A 75 9.63 -9.36 4.10
N ALA A 76 9.17 -8.45 3.24
CA ALA A 76 9.10 -7.03 3.56
C ALA A 76 7.79 -6.67 4.28
N LYS A 77 7.03 -7.69 4.72
CA LYS A 77 5.76 -7.53 5.43
C LYS A 77 4.69 -6.82 4.59
N TRP A 78 4.68 -7.10 3.31
CA TRP A 78 3.60 -6.68 2.43
C TRP A 78 2.44 -7.65 2.53
N VAL A 79 1.23 -7.12 2.50
CA VAL A 79 0.00 -7.91 2.51
C VAL A 79 -0.82 -7.63 1.26
N GLN A 80 -1.60 -8.63 0.85
CA GLN A 80 -2.61 -8.51 -0.19
C GLN A 80 -3.97 -8.77 0.44
N LEU A 81 -4.90 -7.83 0.30
CA LEU A 81 -6.26 -8.04 0.76
C LEU A 81 -6.91 -9.16 -0.04
N LEU A 82 -7.66 -10.03 0.64
CA LEU A 82 -8.38 -11.13 -0.02
C LEU A 82 -9.57 -10.63 -0.83
N ASP A 83 -10.07 -9.43 -0.49
CA ASP A 83 -11.20 -8.80 -1.13
C ASP A 83 -11.02 -7.28 -1.00
N ASN A 84 -11.44 -6.52 -2.02
CA ASN A 84 -11.34 -5.06 -1.98
C ASN A 84 -12.17 -4.44 -0.85
N ASP A 85 -13.17 -5.17 -0.36
CA ASP A 85 -14.04 -4.75 0.74
C ASP A 85 -13.77 -5.53 2.03
N ALA A 86 -12.62 -6.22 2.12
CA ALA A 86 -12.25 -6.97 3.33
C ALA A 86 -12.16 -6.08 4.56
N LEU A 87 -11.85 -4.81 4.37
CA LEU A 87 -11.78 -3.81 5.44
C LEU A 87 -12.75 -2.66 5.14
N PRO A 88 -13.36 -2.06 6.16
CA PRO A 88 -14.05 -0.79 5.98
C PRO A 88 -13.10 0.25 5.39
N ASP A 89 -13.62 1.18 4.59
CA ASP A 89 -12.80 2.19 3.91
C ASP A 89 -11.93 2.99 4.90
N SER A 90 -12.48 3.34 6.06
CA SER A 90 -11.73 4.10 7.07
C SER A 90 -10.54 3.32 7.62
N GLU A 91 -10.69 2.00 7.80
CA GLU A 91 -9.60 1.16 8.29
C GLU A 91 -8.54 0.96 7.21
N LEU A 92 -8.96 0.72 5.97
CA LEU A 92 -8.01 0.60 4.86
C LEU A 92 -7.24 1.90 4.68
N ALA A 93 -7.91 3.04 4.76
CA ALA A 93 -7.24 4.35 4.69
C ALA A 93 -6.16 4.48 5.76
N ALA A 94 -6.45 4.04 6.99
CA ALA A 94 -5.47 4.08 8.09
C ALA A 94 -4.25 3.19 7.79
N TYR A 95 -4.47 1.99 7.22
CA TYR A 95 -3.36 1.11 6.82
C TYR A 95 -2.54 1.70 5.68
N LEU A 96 -3.18 2.39 4.74
CA LEU A 96 -2.47 3.06 3.64
C LEU A 96 -1.63 4.23 4.16
N ASN A 97 -2.16 4.99 5.13
CA ASN A 97 -1.40 6.04 5.81
C ASN A 97 -0.17 5.45 6.50
N GLN A 98 -0.33 4.31 7.17
CA GLN A 98 0.76 3.61 7.83
C GLN A 98 1.80 3.11 6.83
N ALA A 99 1.35 2.53 5.70
CA ALA A 99 2.24 2.04 4.65
C ALA A 99 3.12 3.17 4.12
N HIS A 100 2.51 4.31 3.81
CA HIS A 100 3.22 5.50 3.37
C HIS A 100 4.25 5.95 4.42
N ALA A 101 3.85 6.04 5.68
CA ALA A 101 4.74 6.46 6.75
C ALA A 101 5.92 5.50 6.96
N LEU A 102 5.66 4.19 6.89
CA LEU A 102 6.71 3.17 7.04
C LEU A 102 7.78 3.29 5.94
N VAL A 103 7.34 3.51 4.71
CA VAL A 103 8.27 3.67 3.58
C VAL A 103 8.98 5.02 3.65
N ALA A 104 8.24 6.09 3.94
CA ALA A 104 8.81 7.44 4.07
C ALA A 104 9.89 7.51 5.15
N ALA A 105 9.74 6.76 6.23
CA ALA A 105 10.72 6.74 7.32
C ALA A 105 12.09 6.21 6.88
N LYS A 106 12.15 5.46 5.78
CA LYS A 106 13.40 4.92 5.25
C LYS A 106 14.11 5.86 4.30
N LEU A 107 13.48 6.98 3.95
CA LEU A 107 14.09 7.98 3.08
C LEU A 107 15.13 8.78 3.85
N THR A 108 16.12 9.35 3.13
CA THR A 108 17.10 10.23 3.76
C THR A 108 16.40 11.48 4.31
N ARG A 109 17.02 12.12 5.31
CA ARG A 109 16.51 13.36 5.87
C ARG A 109 16.33 14.44 4.78
N ALA A 110 17.29 14.53 3.87
CA ALA A 110 17.24 15.50 2.77
C ALA A 110 16.04 15.22 1.86
N MET A 111 15.80 13.96 1.49
CA MET A 111 14.67 13.58 0.65
C MET A 111 13.34 13.89 1.34
N ARG A 112 13.23 13.53 2.61
CA ARG A 112 12.01 13.79 3.40
C ARG A 112 11.71 15.27 3.47
N ARG A 113 12.74 16.09 3.68
CA ARG A 113 12.59 17.55 3.71
C ARG A 113 12.12 18.09 2.35
N THR A 114 12.73 17.62 1.26
CA THR A 114 12.35 18.01 -0.10
C THR A 114 10.89 17.69 -0.41
N LEU A 115 10.41 16.55 0.09
CA LEU A 115 9.03 16.08 -0.14
C LEU A 115 8.01 16.65 0.85
N GLY A 116 8.44 17.41 1.84
CA GLY A 116 7.54 17.96 2.85
C GLY A 116 7.12 16.97 3.91
N LEU A 117 7.93 15.94 4.13
CA LEU A 117 7.62 14.88 5.11
C LEU A 117 8.17 15.17 6.51
N GLY A 118 8.80 16.27 6.69
CA GLY A 118 9.38 16.65 7.98
C GLY A 118 10.78 16.15 8.15
#